data_9be66efe48cafd903bd9a78ee422f1bf
#
_entry.id   9be66efe48cafd903bd9a78ee422f1bf
#
_cell.length_a   1.000
_cell.length_b   1.000
_cell.length_c   1.000
_cell.angle_alpha   90.00
_cell.angle_beta   90.00
_cell.angle_gamma   90.00
#
_symmetry.space_group_name_H-M   'P 1'
#
loop_
_entity.id
_entity.type
_entity.pdbx_description
1 polymer ?
#
loop_
_entity_poly.entity_id
_entity_poly.type
_entity_poly.pdbx_seq_one_letter_code
_entity_poly.pdbx_strand_id
1 'polypeptide(L)'
;MKMIIIREVLEKDNANLTSVIRQVLVEIGVPKVGTAYADPELDYMHKTYLKKRAAYFVLEKNGILIGGAGIAPLQGGDPSVCELQKMYFLAEARGKALGEKMIDHCLHYAKEQNFETCYLETLPYMKAAQKLYLKKGFEYIDGPMGSTGHTSCNVWLTKKL
;
A
#
# COMPACT_ATOMS: atom_id res chain seq x y z
N MET A 1 21.56 -7.79 -16.74
CA MET A 1 20.56 -8.54 -15.96
C MET A 1 19.77 -7.57 -15.08
N LYS A 2 18.45 -7.64 -15.11
CA LYS A 2 17.59 -6.80 -14.27
C LYS A 2 17.47 -7.42 -12.89
N MET A 3 17.83 -6.67 -11.86
CA MET A 3 17.69 -7.11 -10.48
C MET A 3 16.48 -6.41 -9.85
N ILE A 4 15.47 -7.19 -9.50
CA ILE A 4 14.26 -6.72 -8.81
C ILE A 4 14.31 -7.23 -7.38
N ILE A 5 14.17 -6.34 -6.41
CA ILE A 5 14.23 -6.66 -4.98
C ILE A 5 13.03 -6.04 -4.27
N ILE A 6 12.40 -6.83 -3.42
CA ILE A 6 11.42 -6.33 -2.45
C ILE A 6 12.08 -6.44 -1.08
N ARG A 7 12.15 -5.33 -0.35
CA ARG A 7 12.75 -5.27 0.99
C ARG A 7 12.04 -4.26 1.86
N GLU A 8 12.27 -4.31 3.16
CA GLU A 8 11.73 -3.29 4.07
C GLU A 8 12.37 -1.93 3.81
N VAL A 9 11.60 -0.88 4.05
CA VAL A 9 12.04 0.51 3.94
C VAL A 9 13.14 0.79 4.97
N LEU A 10 14.13 1.58 4.58
CA LEU A 10 15.19 2.08 5.44
C LEU A 10 15.07 3.60 5.58
N GLU A 11 15.64 4.16 6.62
CA GLU A 11 15.60 5.62 6.84
C GLU A 11 16.17 6.39 5.63
N LYS A 12 17.21 5.90 5.01
CA LYS A 12 17.81 6.50 3.82
C LYS A 12 16.88 6.56 2.62
N ASP A 13 15.80 5.78 2.63
CA ASP A 13 14.84 5.74 1.53
C ASP A 13 13.80 6.87 1.60
N ASN A 14 13.64 7.53 2.75
CA ASN A 14 12.53 8.46 2.99
C ASN A 14 12.32 9.46 1.84
N ALA A 15 13.34 10.21 1.45
CA ALA A 15 13.20 11.24 0.43
C ALA A 15 12.82 10.66 -0.94
N ASN A 16 13.49 9.59 -1.37
CA ASN A 16 13.21 8.96 -2.65
C ASN A 16 11.83 8.31 -2.68
N LEU A 17 11.45 7.64 -1.59
CA LEU A 17 10.15 7.00 -1.49
C LEU A 17 9.01 8.03 -1.49
N THR A 18 9.14 9.11 -0.74
CA THR A 18 8.17 10.20 -0.73
C THR A 18 7.96 10.75 -2.14
N SER A 19 9.06 10.98 -2.86
CA SER A 19 9.01 11.47 -4.24
C SER A 19 8.28 10.50 -5.16
N VAL A 20 8.59 9.21 -5.06
CA VAL A 20 7.93 8.17 -5.87
C VAL A 20 6.43 8.13 -5.61
N ILE A 21 6.03 8.09 -4.34
CA ILE A 21 4.60 8.01 -3.98
C ILE A 21 3.84 9.22 -4.48
N ARG A 22 4.34 10.43 -4.25
CA ARG A 22 3.66 11.65 -4.70
C ARG A 22 3.61 11.75 -6.22
N GLN A 23 4.66 11.35 -6.91
CA GLN A 23 4.66 11.31 -8.37
C GLN A 23 3.57 10.39 -8.90
N VAL A 24 3.44 9.19 -8.35
CA VAL A 24 2.39 8.23 -8.76
C VAL A 24 1.00 8.82 -8.50
N LEU A 25 0.79 9.39 -7.31
CA LEU A 25 -0.52 9.97 -6.94
C LEU A 25 -0.92 11.09 -7.89
N VAL A 26 0.01 11.95 -8.27
CA VAL A 26 -0.24 13.03 -9.25
C VAL A 26 -0.55 12.45 -10.64
N GLU A 27 0.23 11.46 -11.09
CA GLU A 27 0.04 10.84 -12.41
C GLU A 27 -1.33 10.18 -12.55
N ILE A 28 -1.82 9.52 -11.51
CA ILE A 28 -3.15 8.87 -11.55
C ILE A 28 -4.28 9.84 -11.22
N GLY A 29 -3.98 11.11 -10.92
CA GLY A 29 -4.97 12.17 -10.75
C GLY A 29 -5.78 12.09 -9.47
N VAL A 30 -5.24 11.51 -8.37
CA VAL A 30 -5.99 11.47 -7.10
C VAL A 30 -6.14 12.87 -6.52
N PRO A 31 -7.25 13.13 -5.80
CA PRO A 31 -7.39 14.38 -5.04
C PRO A 31 -6.25 14.53 -4.05
N LYS A 32 -5.74 15.77 -3.88
CA LYS A 32 -4.67 16.06 -2.92
C LYS A 32 -5.17 16.15 -1.48
N VAL A 33 -6.48 16.12 -1.29
CA VAL A 33 -7.15 16.15 0.02
C VAL A 33 -8.00 14.90 0.16
N GLY A 34 -8.00 14.28 1.35
CA GLY A 34 -8.77 13.06 1.61
C GLY A 34 -8.18 11.78 1.02
N THR A 35 -6.91 11.84 0.60
CA THR A 35 -6.13 10.68 0.12
C THR A 35 -4.76 10.69 0.78
N ALA A 36 -3.93 9.69 0.45
CA ALA A 36 -2.57 9.58 1.00
C ALA A 36 -1.67 10.78 0.64
N TYR A 37 -1.97 11.54 -0.41
CA TYR A 37 -1.11 12.66 -0.85
C TYR A 37 -0.86 13.68 0.27
N ALA A 38 -1.88 13.96 1.08
CA ALA A 38 -1.80 14.95 2.16
C ALA A 38 -1.30 14.36 3.50
N ASP A 39 -1.08 13.05 3.56
CA ASP A 39 -0.64 12.41 4.81
C ASP A 39 0.75 12.90 5.20
N PRO A 40 0.93 13.51 6.39
CA PRO A 40 2.24 13.99 6.83
C PRO A 40 3.29 12.89 6.92
N GLU A 41 2.88 11.66 7.22
CA GLU A 41 3.78 10.52 7.36
C GLU A 41 4.49 10.14 6.06
N LEU A 42 4.07 10.64 4.89
CA LEU A 42 4.78 10.40 3.64
C LEU A 42 6.24 10.86 3.68
N ASP A 43 6.54 11.89 4.47
CA ASP A 43 7.90 12.40 4.58
C ASP A 43 8.77 11.58 5.54
N TYR A 44 8.16 10.68 6.32
CA TYR A 44 8.81 9.90 7.37
C TYR A 44 8.41 8.42 7.31
N MET A 45 8.44 7.84 6.12
CA MET A 45 7.92 6.48 5.91
C MET A 45 8.61 5.43 6.78
N HIS A 46 9.93 5.51 6.94
CA HIS A 46 10.63 4.57 7.81
C HIS A 46 10.10 4.65 9.25
N LYS A 47 10.04 5.85 9.81
CA LYS A 47 9.55 6.07 11.17
C LYS A 47 8.07 5.69 11.31
N THR A 48 7.27 6.01 10.32
CA THR A 48 5.83 5.72 10.30
C THR A 48 5.54 4.24 10.52
N TYR A 49 6.38 3.38 9.96
CA TYR A 49 6.20 1.93 10.05
C TYR A 49 7.07 1.25 11.12
N LEU A 50 7.76 2.03 11.97
CA LEU A 50 8.48 1.52 13.14
C LEU A 50 7.53 1.33 14.32
N LYS A 51 6.49 0.54 14.13
CA LYS A 51 5.55 0.19 15.19
C LYS A 51 5.23 -1.29 15.08
N LYS A 52 4.69 -1.84 16.17
CA LYS A 52 4.35 -3.27 16.21
C LYS A 52 3.38 -3.63 15.10
N ARG A 53 3.62 -4.76 14.45
CA ARG A 53 2.76 -5.35 13.44
C ARG A 53 2.60 -4.46 12.20
N ALA A 54 3.60 -3.62 11.92
CA ALA A 54 3.62 -2.75 10.75
C ALA A 54 4.94 -2.89 10.00
N ALA A 55 4.88 -2.83 8.68
CA ALA A 55 6.06 -2.80 7.82
C ALA A 55 5.69 -2.12 6.50
N TYR A 56 6.65 -1.42 5.92
CA TYR A 56 6.53 -0.91 4.57
C TYR A 56 7.63 -1.53 3.72
N PHE A 57 7.24 -2.08 2.56
CA PHE A 57 8.18 -2.73 1.65
C PHE A 57 8.36 -1.85 0.41
N VAL A 58 9.61 -1.73 -0.02
CA VAL A 58 9.97 -0.99 -1.22
C VAL A 58 10.35 -1.96 -2.33
N LEU A 59 10.07 -1.55 -3.56
CA LEU A 59 10.44 -2.28 -4.77
C LEU A 59 11.59 -1.55 -5.43
N GLU A 60 12.73 -2.22 -5.56
CA GLU A 60 13.91 -1.70 -6.25
C GLU A 60 14.11 -2.42 -7.57
N LYS A 61 14.50 -1.64 -8.57
CA LYS A 61 15.01 -2.18 -9.83
C LYS A 61 16.40 -1.61 -10.06
N ASN A 62 17.40 -2.48 -10.03
CA ASN A 62 18.80 -2.07 -10.19
C ASN A 62 19.21 -0.96 -9.21
N GLY A 63 18.76 -1.06 -7.95
CA GLY A 63 19.09 -0.10 -6.91
C GLY A 63 18.24 1.16 -6.87
N ILE A 64 17.26 1.30 -7.77
CA ILE A 64 16.39 2.47 -7.86
C ILE A 64 15.00 2.11 -7.37
N LEU A 65 14.43 2.91 -6.46
CA LEU A 65 13.08 2.70 -5.96
C LEU A 65 12.05 3.01 -7.06
N ILE A 66 11.16 2.06 -7.31
CA ILE A 66 10.11 2.20 -8.33
C ILE A 66 8.70 1.94 -7.78
N GLY A 67 8.58 1.68 -6.50
CA GLY A 67 7.28 1.48 -5.87
C GLY A 67 7.39 0.95 -4.45
N GLY A 68 6.24 0.69 -3.86
CA GLY A 68 6.16 0.14 -2.52
C GLY A 68 4.74 -0.14 -2.07
N ALA A 69 4.61 -0.79 -0.92
CA ALA A 69 3.34 -1.05 -0.25
C ALA A 69 3.60 -1.38 1.22
N GLY A 70 2.61 -1.15 2.07
CA GLY A 70 2.75 -1.41 3.50
C GLY A 70 1.58 -2.13 4.11
N ILE A 71 1.83 -2.70 5.28
CA ILE A 71 0.84 -3.30 6.17
C ILE A 71 0.95 -2.61 7.52
N ALA A 72 -0.19 -2.27 8.09
CA ALA A 72 -0.27 -1.74 9.45
C ALA A 72 -1.60 -2.16 10.07
N PRO A 73 -1.73 -2.17 11.41
CA PRO A 73 -3.02 -2.34 12.04
C PRO A 73 -3.99 -1.27 11.53
N LEU A 74 -5.24 -1.63 11.29
CA LEU A 74 -6.25 -0.67 10.84
C LEU A 74 -6.54 0.34 11.95
N GLN A 75 -6.29 1.60 11.69
CA GLN A 75 -6.56 2.67 12.66
C GLN A 75 -8.06 2.74 12.98
N GLY A 76 -8.40 2.69 14.26
CA GLY A 76 -9.80 2.72 14.69
C GLY A 76 -10.56 1.42 14.43
N GLY A 77 -9.88 0.35 14.03
CA GLY A 77 -10.47 -0.94 13.77
C GLY A 77 -10.13 -1.99 14.80
N ASP A 78 -10.63 -3.21 14.59
CA ASP A 78 -10.33 -4.36 15.43
C ASP A 78 -8.85 -4.76 15.30
N PRO A 79 -8.17 -5.16 16.40
CA PRO A 79 -6.77 -5.58 16.34
C PRO A 79 -6.47 -6.76 15.40
N SER A 80 -7.49 -7.54 15.04
CA SER A 80 -7.34 -8.64 14.08
C SER A 80 -7.31 -8.20 12.63
N VAL A 81 -7.57 -6.90 12.37
CA VAL A 81 -7.66 -6.34 11.02
C VAL A 81 -6.45 -5.47 10.73
N CYS A 82 -5.78 -5.75 9.62
CA CYS A 82 -4.73 -4.86 9.09
C CYS A 82 -5.24 -4.12 7.85
N GLU A 83 -4.48 -3.09 7.47
CA GLU A 83 -4.73 -2.35 6.23
C GLU A 83 -3.53 -2.48 5.30
N LEU A 84 -3.81 -2.79 4.02
CA LEU A 84 -2.83 -2.67 2.95
C LEU A 84 -2.80 -1.20 2.53
N GLN A 85 -1.65 -0.56 2.68
CA GLN A 85 -1.51 0.89 2.58
C GLN A 85 -0.50 1.30 1.52
N LYS A 86 -0.78 2.43 0.89
CA LYS A 86 0.19 3.15 0.04
C LYS A 86 0.89 2.23 -0.97
N MET A 87 0.10 1.40 -1.65
CA MET A 87 0.61 0.54 -2.72
C MET A 87 0.62 1.33 -4.03
N TYR A 88 1.79 1.82 -4.39
CA TYR A 88 1.98 2.64 -5.57
C TYR A 88 3.24 2.24 -6.32
N PHE A 89 3.15 2.23 -7.66
CA PHE A 89 4.26 1.87 -8.53
C PHE A 89 4.40 2.87 -9.67
N LEU A 90 5.63 3.25 -9.99
CA LEU A 90 5.93 4.01 -11.19
C LEU A 90 5.54 3.21 -12.43
N ALA A 91 5.28 3.92 -13.55
CA ALA A 91 4.85 3.29 -14.79
C ALA A 91 5.79 2.16 -15.24
N GLU A 92 7.09 2.31 -15.03
CA GLU A 92 8.08 1.31 -15.41
C GLU A 92 7.96 -0.02 -14.65
N ALA A 93 7.29 -0.02 -13.51
CA ALA A 93 7.04 -1.23 -12.72
C ALA A 93 5.74 -1.94 -13.10
N ARG A 94 4.87 -1.27 -13.85
CA ARG A 94 3.53 -1.80 -14.16
C ARG A 94 3.60 -2.84 -15.29
N GLY A 95 2.64 -3.78 -15.29
CA GLY A 95 2.53 -4.78 -16.33
C GLY A 95 3.54 -5.90 -16.28
N LYS A 96 4.29 -6.05 -15.18
CA LYS A 96 5.33 -7.08 -15.02
C LYS A 96 5.04 -8.04 -13.87
N ALA A 97 3.79 -8.14 -13.44
CA ALA A 97 3.36 -8.93 -12.28
C ALA A 97 4.04 -8.53 -10.96
N LEU A 98 4.66 -7.36 -10.91
CA LEU A 98 5.33 -6.87 -9.70
C LEU A 98 4.33 -6.47 -8.61
N GLY A 99 3.16 -5.96 -9.02
CA GLY A 99 2.06 -5.68 -8.09
C GLY A 99 1.57 -6.93 -7.39
N GLU A 100 1.42 -8.04 -8.11
CA GLU A 100 1.05 -9.32 -7.51
C GLU A 100 2.09 -9.79 -6.50
N LYS A 101 3.36 -9.73 -6.87
CA LYS A 101 4.46 -10.12 -5.98
C LYS A 101 4.47 -9.28 -4.70
N MET A 102 4.23 -7.98 -4.84
CA MET A 102 4.18 -7.09 -3.69
C MET A 102 2.99 -7.40 -2.78
N ILE A 103 1.80 -7.63 -3.35
CA ILE A 103 0.63 -8.01 -2.56
C ILE A 103 0.89 -9.32 -1.82
N ASP A 104 1.41 -10.32 -2.51
CA ASP A 104 1.74 -11.62 -1.89
C ASP A 104 2.73 -11.44 -0.74
N HIS A 105 3.73 -10.60 -0.91
CA HIS A 105 4.72 -10.30 0.12
C HIS A 105 4.06 -9.64 1.35
N CYS A 106 3.20 -8.65 1.11
CA CYS A 106 2.47 -7.97 2.19
C CYS A 106 1.52 -8.91 2.93
N LEU A 107 0.77 -9.72 2.20
CA LEU A 107 -0.18 -10.65 2.82
C LEU A 107 0.53 -11.74 3.62
N HIS A 108 1.68 -12.20 3.15
CA HIS A 108 2.50 -13.15 3.90
C HIS A 108 2.94 -12.54 5.23
N TYR A 109 3.46 -11.31 5.19
CA TYR A 109 3.81 -10.57 6.41
C TYR A 109 2.61 -10.43 7.36
N ALA A 110 1.46 -10.06 6.82
CA ALA A 110 0.24 -9.89 7.62
C ALA A 110 -0.16 -11.18 8.34
N LYS A 111 -0.06 -12.32 7.66
CA LYS A 111 -0.31 -13.63 8.27
C LYS A 111 0.69 -13.94 9.39
N GLU A 112 1.97 -13.66 9.17
CA GLU A 112 3.01 -13.84 10.19
C GLU A 112 2.76 -12.99 11.42
N GLN A 113 2.11 -11.83 11.26
CA GLN A 113 1.75 -10.94 12.37
C GLN A 113 0.40 -11.31 13.02
N ASN A 114 -0.18 -12.44 12.62
CA ASN A 114 -1.44 -12.96 13.17
C ASN A 114 -2.66 -12.08 12.90
N PHE A 115 -2.67 -11.32 11.81
CA PHE A 115 -3.89 -10.67 11.36
C PHE A 115 -4.83 -11.69 10.73
N GLU A 116 -6.13 -11.51 10.92
CA GLU A 116 -7.16 -12.41 10.39
C GLU A 116 -7.80 -11.86 9.11
N THR A 117 -7.80 -10.53 8.96
CA THR A 117 -8.41 -9.84 7.82
C THR A 117 -7.52 -8.72 7.35
N CYS A 118 -7.39 -8.55 6.05
CA CYS A 118 -6.75 -7.40 5.42
C CYS A 118 -7.80 -6.53 4.74
N TYR A 119 -7.77 -5.24 5.03
CA TYR A 119 -8.65 -4.22 4.49
C TYR A 119 -7.86 -3.27 3.60
N LEU A 120 -8.50 -2.70 2.60
CA LEU A 120 -7.92 -1.61 1.81
C LEU A 120 -9.00 -0.65 1.30
N GLU A 121 -8.55 0.56 0.96
CA GLU A 121 -9.38 1.61 0.37
C GLU A 121 -8.78 2.04 -0.95
N THR A 122 -9.62 2.31 -1.93
CA THR A 122 -9.17 2.78 -3.24
C THR A 122 -10.22 3.71 -3.87
N LEU A 123 -9.95 4.13 -5.09
CA LEU A 123 -10.79 5.07 -5.83
C LEU A 123 -11.52 4.36 -6.99
N PRO A 124 -12.73 4.82 -7.37
CA PRO A 124 -13.52 4.14 -8.40
C PRO A 124 -12.82 4.01 -9.77
N TYR A 125 -11.97 4.99 -10.10
CA TYR A 125 -11.29 4.98 -11.41
C TYR A 125 -9.98 4.18 -11.41
N MET A 126 -9.54 3.67 -10.28
CA MET A 126 -8.34 2.82 -10.20
C MET A 126 -8.70 1.37 -10.55
N LYS A 127 -9.14 1.16 -11.79
CA LYS A 127 -9.69 -0.12 -12.24
C LYS A 127 -8.64 -1.24 -12.29
N ALA A 128 -7.43 -0.93 -12.74
CA ALA A 128 -6.36 -1.93 -12.81
C ALA A 128 -5.99 -2.44 -11.43
N ALA A 129 -5.91 -1.55 -10.43
CA ALA A 129 -5.63 -1.92 -9.05
C ALA A 129 -6.76 -2.79 -8.48
N GLN A 130 -8.01 -2.40 -8.69
CA GLN A 130 -9.16 -3.17 -8.23
C GLN A 130 -9.17 -4.59 -8.81
N LYS A 131 -8.89 -4.71 -10.11
CA LYS A 131 -8.81 -6.00 -10.77
C LYS A 131 -7.75 -6.90 -10.14
N LEU A 132 -6.61 -6.31 -9.81
CA LEU A 132 -5.52 -7.03 -9.15
C LEU A 132 -5.93 -7.48 -7.74
N TYR A 133 -6.59 -6.63 -6.96
CA TYR A 133 -7.08 -7.01 -5.64
C TYR A 133 -8.08 -8.17 -5.71
N LEU A 134 -9.04 -8.11 -6.64
CA LEU A 134 -10.00 -9.20 -6.85
C LEU A 134 -9.29 -10.51 -7.22
N LYS A 135 -8.30 -10.45 -8.08
CA LYS A 135 -7.49 -11.61 -8.46
C LYS A 135 -6.79 -12.24 -7.25
N LYS A 136 -6.38 -11.41 -6.29
CA LYS A 136 -5.69 -11.88 -5.08
C LYS A 136 -6.65 -12.28 -3.95
N GLY A 137 -7.96 -12.31 -4.22
CA GLY A 137 -8.97 -12.81 -3.29
C GLY A 137 -9.64 -11.78 -2.42
N PHE A 138 -9.42 -10.49 -2.69
CA PHE A 138 -10.18 -9.44 -2.01
C PHE A 138 -11.60 -9.38 -2.55
N GLU A 139 -12.54 -8.97 -1.71
CA GLU A 139 -13.95 -8.80 -2.05
C GLU A 139 -14.40 -7.39 -1.67
N TYR A 140 -15.31 -6.82 -2.46
CA TYR A 140 -15.90 -5.53 -2.14
C TYR A 140 -16.77 -5.60 -0.89
N ILE A 141 -16.73 -4.54 -0.09
CA ILE A 141 -17.64 -4.33 1.04
C ILE A 141 -18.39 -3.02 0.87
N ASP A 142 -19.48 -2.82 1.61
CA ASP A 142 -20.42 -1.72 1.40
C ASP A 142 -20.04 -0.40 2.04
N GLY A 143 -19.02 -0.37 2.86
CA GLY A 143 -18.62 0.85 3.57
C GLY A 143 -17.25 0.74 4.20
N PRO A 144 -16.72 1.86 4.72
CA PRO A 144 -15.38 1.89 5.31
C PRO A 144 -15.34 1.15 6.64
N MET A 145 -14.13 0.65 6.97
CA MET A 145 -13.80 0.12 8.28
C MET A 145 -12.81 1.06 8.95
N GLY A 146 -12.86 1.15 10.27
CA GLY A 146 -11.93 1.97 11.03
C GLY A 146 -12.06 3.47 10.75
N SER A 147 -10.96 4.20 10.91
CA SER A 147 -10.91 5.66 10.73
C SER A 147 -9.58 6.09 10.11
N THR A 148 -9.43 5.83 8.80
CA THR A 148 -8.18 6.10 8.08
C THR A 148 -7.98 7.57 7.74
N GLY A 149 -9.06 8.37 7.72
CA GLY A 149 -9.00 9.76 7.30
C GLY A 149 -9.00 9.99 5.79
N HIS A 150 -9.01 8.93 4.98
CA HIS A 150 -9.00 9.02 3.51
C HIS A 150 -10.42 9.10 2.96
N THR A 151 -11.10 10.22 3.22
CA THR A 151 -12.51 10.42 2.89
C THR A 151 -12.83 10.41 1.40
N SER A 152 -11.83 10.66 0.55
CA SER A 152 -12.00 10.59 -0.92
C SER A 152 -11.91 9.18 -1.47
N CYS A 153 -11.38 8.23 -0.71
CA CYS A 153 -11.32 6.82 -1.11
C CYS A 153 -12.63 6.15 -0.74
N ASN A 154 -13.49 5.89 -1.73
CA ASN A 154 -14.84 5.40 -1.50
C ASN A 154 -15.12 4.03 -2.12
N VAL A 155 -14.09 3.25 -2.35
CA VAL A 155 -14.19 1.83 -2.71
C VAL A 155 -13.39 1.04 -1.66
N TRP A 156 -14.04 0.07 -1.05
CA TRP A 156 -13.49 -0.68 0.09
C TRP A 156 -13.50 -2.17 -0.21
N LEU A 157 -12.41 -2.84 0.12
CA LEU A 157 -12.28 -4.28 -0.07
C LEU A 157 -11.65 -4.93 1.16
N THR A 158 -11.98 -6.21 1.37
CA THR A 158 -11.38 -7.03 2.43
C THR A 158 -11.00 -8.40 1.89
N LYS A 159 -10.05 -9.02 2.59
CA LYS A 159 -9.66 -10.41 2.35
C LYS A 159 -9.42 -11.09 3.69
N LYS A 160 -9.97 -12.29 3.85
CA LYS A 160 -9.62 -13.15 4.98
C LYS A 160 -8.24 -13.76 4.74
N LEU A 161 -7.41 -13.72 5.76
CA LEU A 161 -6.04 -14.23 5.71
C LEU A 161 -5.89 -15.68 6.15
#